data_6c65caf0cdd74c91f6985425035ae732
#
_entry.id   6c65caf0cdd74c91f6985425035ae732
#
_cell.length_a   1.000
_cell.length_b   1.000
_cell.length_c   1.000
_cell.angle_alpha   90.00
_cell.angle_beta   90.00
_cell.angle_gamma   90.00
#
_symmetry.space_group_name_H-M   'P 1'
#
loop_
_entity.id
_entity.type
_entity.pdbx_description
1 polymer ?
#
loop_
_entity_poly.entity_id
_entity_poly.type
_entity_poly.pdbx_seq_one_letter_code
_entity_poly.pdbx_strand_id
1 'polypeptide(L)'
;MSLNKQVKIILIETTNSGNIGSALRAMKTMGIENLCLVSPKDFPSENVVTMAANARDLIANIQVTQNLDEALEGINFVVGTSSRMRKVPWPNEALDKVAETIVAEANNNTNIAIMFGREDRGLTNGELQRCNLHVNIPANPDYPVLNLAMAVQVVCYQLYIESFRNSKNTPFDHWDVPMAEANHIDRLITHFVEVAEPVSYTHLTLPTIAGV
;
A
#
# COMPACT_ATOMS: atom_id res chain seq x y z
N MET A 1 -14.80 -4.70 -0.63
CA MET A 1 -14.14 -3.88 -1.67
C MET A 1 -13.74 -4.79 -2.81
N SER A 2 -13.90 -4.37 -4.08
CA SER A 2 -13.49 -5.16 -5.25
C SER A 2 -11.98 -5.38 -5.31
N LEU A 3 -11.18 -4.44 -4.81
CA LEU A 3 -9.71 -4.49 -4.82
C LEU A 3 -9.14 -5.78 -4.23
N ASN A 4 -9.65 -6.24 -3.08
CA ASN A 4 -9.14 -7.46 -2.43
C ASN A 4 -9.27 -8.70 -3.32
N LYS A 5 -10.31 -8.78 -4.13
CA LYS A 5 -10.57 -9.94 -4.99
C LYS A 5 -9.83 -9.87 -6.32
N GLN A 6 -9.66 -8.67 -6.86
CA GLN A 6 -9.21 -8.47 -8.24
C GLN A 6 -7.73 -8.09 -8.35
N VAL A 7 -7.14 -7.53 -7.28
CA VAL A 7 -5.74 -7.09 -7.31
C VAL A 7 -4.82 -8.13 -6.66
N LYS A 8 -3.81 -8.57 -7.41
CA LYS A 8 -2.74 -9.46 -6.99
C LYS A 8 -1.41 -8.68 -7.01
N ILE A 9 -0.71 -8.63 -5.90
CA ILE A 9 0.67 -8.13 -5.84
C ILE A 9 1.63 -9.25 -6.18
N ILE A 10 2.57 -9.01 -7.08
CA ILE A 10 3.59 -9.98 -7.48
C ILE A 10 4.97 -9.43 -7.13
N LEU A 11 5.72 -10.16 -6.31
CA LEU A 11 7.12 -9.86 -5.99
C LEU A 11 8.02 -10.85 -6.71
N ILE A 12 8.97 -10.33 -7.52
CA ILE A 12 9.83 -11.16 -8.37
C ILE A 12 11.22 -11.27 -7.78
N GLU A 13 11.67 -12.51 -7.54
CA GLU A 13 13.00 -12.87 -7.03
C GLU A 13 13.45 -12.04 -5.82
N THR A 14 12.53 -11.74 -4.91
CA THR A 14 12.82 -11.00 -3.68
C THR A 14 13.93 -11.70 -2.90
N THR A 15 14.98 -10.95 -2.58
CA THR A 15 16.17 -11.47 -1.90
C THR A 15 16.08 -11.33 -0.39
N ASN A 16 15.43 -10.29 0.10
CA ASN A 16 15.25 -10.03 1.52
C ASN A 16 13.87 -10.48 1.99
N SER A 17 13.82 -11.56 2.73
CA SER A 17 12.57 -12.11 3.29
C SER A 17 11.82 -11.13 4.20
N GLY A 18 12.52 -10.20 4.84
CA GLY A 18 11.88 -9.15 5.63
C GLY A 18 11.01 -8.20 4.78
N ASN A 19 11.35 -8.01 3.49
CA ASN A 19 10.52 -7.24 2.57
C ASN A 19 9.19 -7.95 2.28
N ILE A 20 9.19 -9.30 2.21
CA ILE A 20 7.97 -10.09 2.01
C ILE A 20 7.01 -9.89 3.18
N GLY A 21 7.50 -10.05 4.42
CA GLY A 21 6.68 -9.84 5.62
C GLY A 21 6.15 -8.42 5.74
N SER A 22 7.02 -7.42 5.49
CA SER A 22 6.64 -6.01 5.51
C SER A 22 5.63 -5.65 4.41
N ALA A 23 5.76 -6.24 3.22
CA ALA A 23 4.81 -6.07 2.13
C ALA A 23 3.42 -6.66 2.49
N LEU A 24 3.36 -7.85 3.11
CA LEU A 24 2.10 -8.41 3.62
C LEU A 24 1.39 -7.47 4.59
N ARG A 25 2.16 -6.89 5.52
CA ARG A 25 1.62 -5.92 6.47
C ARG A 25 1.09 -4.67 5.76
N ALA A 26 1.84 -4.14 4.79
CA ALA A 26 1.44 -3.02 3.96
C ALA A 26 0.13 -3.29 3.21
N MET A 27 0.05 -4.44 2.55
CA MET A 27 -1.11 -4.88 1.78
C MET A 27 -2.34 -5.04 2.68
N LYS A 28 -2.21 -5.76 3.80
CA LYS A 28 -3.33 -6.00 4.73
C LYS A 28 -3.90 -4.71 5.28
N THR A 29 -3.04 -3.74 5.64
CA THR A 29 -3.46 -2.42 6.12
C THR A 29 -4.33 -1.68 5.11
N MET A 30 -4.14 -1.93 3.82
CA MET A 30 -4.87 -1.31 2.71
C MET A 30 -5.95 -2.25 2.11
N GLY A 31 -6.26 -3.37 2.79
CA GLY A 31 -7.32 -4.29 2.38
C GLY A 31 -7.01 -5.07 1.10
N ILE A 32 -5.75 -5.33 0.78
CA ILE A 32 -5.28 -6.19 -0.31
C ILE A 32 -4.61 -7.41 0.30
N GLU A 33 -5.00 -8.62 -0.11
CA GLU A 33 -4.56 -9.86 0.54
C GLU A 33 -3.86 -10.85 -0.42
N ASN A 34 -4.00 -10.66 -1.74
CA ASN A 34 -3.47 -11.60 -2.72
C ASN A 34 -2.00 -11.29 -3.03
N LEU A 35 -1.09 -12.07 -2.47
CA LEU A 35 0.35 -12.00 -2.73
C LEU A 35 0.82 -13.21 -3.51
N CYS A 36 1.59 -12.98 -4.58
CA CYS A 36 2.32 -14.00 -5.31
C CYS A 36 3.83 -13.69 -5.28
N LEU A 37 4.62 -14.72 -5.01
CA LEU A 37 6.08 -14.67 -5.04
C LEU A 37 6.57 -15.49 -6.23
N VAL A 38 7.35 -14.87 -7.11
CA VAL A 38 8.00 -15.55 -8.24
C VAL A 38 9.44 -15.82 -7.86
N SER A 39 9.82 -17.08 -7.70
CA SER A 39 11.19 -17.55 -7.37
C SER A 39 11.84 -16.77 -6.23
N PRO A 40 11.19 -16.62 -5.06
CA PRO A 40 11.79 -15.93 -3.92
C PRO A 40 13.06 -16.63 -3.47
N LYS A 41 14.06 -15.88 -2.97
CA LYS A 41 15.36 -16.46 -2.54
C LYS A 41 15.32 -17.06 -1.15
N ASP A 42 14.51 -16.49 -0.25
CA ASP A 42 14.42 -16.89 1.15
C ASP A 42 12.94 -16.89 1.60
N PHE A 43 12.21 -17.93 1.16
CA PHE A 43 10.83 -18.17 1.56
C PHE A 43 10.52 -19.68 1.49
N PRO A 44 9.88 -20.24 2.53
CA PRO A 44 9.46 -19.60 3.78
C PRO A 44 10.63 -19.32 4.75
N SER A 45 10.51 -18.28 5.60
CA SER A 45 11.51 -17.99 6.63
C SER A 45 10.89 -17.33 7.87
N GLU A 46 11.57 -17.46 9.04
CA GLU A 46 11.13 -16.85 10.30
C GLU A 46 11.08 -15.32 10.22
N ASN A 47 11.94 -14.74 9.39
CA ASN A 47 11.98 -13.30 9.19
C ASN A 47 10.71 -12.77 8.52
N VAL A 48 10.12 -13.54 7.58
CA VAL A 48 8.80 -13.21 7.02
C VAL A 48 7.75 -13.13 8.12
N VAL A 49 7.71 -14.13 8.99
CA VAL A 49 6.74 -14.22 10.09
C VAL A 49 6.89 -13.03 11.05
N THR A 50 8.14 -12.69 11.38
CA THR A 50 8.47 -11.60 12.29
C THR A 50 8.01 -10.24 11.71
N MET A 51 8.36 -9.98 10.44
CA MET A 51 8.07 -8.70 9.79
C MET A 51 6.60 -8.57 9.36
N ALA A 52 5.89 -9.67 9.15
CA ALA A 52 4.44 -9.65 8.88
C ALA A 52 3.61 -9.20 10.09
N ALA A 53 4.12 -9.37 11.31
CA ALA A 53 3.44 -8.99 12.55
C ALA A 53 1.96 -9.47 12.57
N ASN A 54 0.98 -8.55 12.61
CA ASN A 54 -0.45 -8.89 12.63
C ASN A 54 -1.00 -9.33 11.24
N ALA A 55 -0.17 -9.43 10.21
CA ALA A 55 -0.55 -9.95 8.89
C ALA A 55 -0.09 -11.40 8.66
N ARG A 56 0.28 -12.13 9.72
CA ARG A 56 0.78 -13.52 9.64
C ARG A 56 -0.24 -14.50 9.07
N ASP A 57 -1.51 -14.26 9.28
CA ASP A 57 -2.62 -15.04 8.72
C ASP A 57 -2.61 -15.08 7.19
N LEU A 58 -2.07 -14.05 6.52
CA LEU A 58 -1.95 -14.01 5.07
C LEU A 58 -0.80 -14.89 4.54
N ILE A 59 0.15 -15.29 5.38
CA ILE A 59 1.31 -16.10 4.95
C ILE A 59 0.86 -17.43 4.34
N ALA A 60 -0.17 -18.04 4.91
CA ALA A 60 -0.68 -19.32 4.43
C ALA A 60 -1.33 -19.23 3.03
N ASN A 61 -1.72 -18.03 2.60
CA ASN A 61 -2.38 -17.77 1.32
C ASN A 61 -1.40 -17.29 0.24
N ILE A 62 -0.11 -17.14 0.56
CA ILE A 62 0.88 -16.72 -0.44
C ILE A 62 1.01 -17.78 -1.53
N GLN A 63 0.77 -17.35 -2.77
CA GLN A 63 1.09 -18.17 -3.93
C GLN A 63 2.60 -18.08 -4.21
N VAL A 64 3.25 -19.22 -4.39
CA VAL A 64 4.66 -19.29 -4.81
C VAL A 64 4.72 -19.95 -6.17
N THR A 65 5.38 -19.31 -7.14
CA THR A 65 5.55 -19.82 -8.51
C THR A 65 7.03 -19.85 -8.89
N GLN A 66 7.38 -20.72 -9.86
CA GLN A 66 8.74 -20.83 -10.35
C GLN A 66 9.07 -19.80 -11.43
N ASN A 67 8.06 -19.32 -12.13
CA ASN A 67 8.22 -18.37 -13.24
C ASN A 67 7.06 -17.39 -13.31
N LEU A 68 7.23 -16.35 -14.11
CA LEU A 68 6.26 -15.28 -14.26
C LEU A 68 4.99 -15.74 -15.01
N ASP A 69 5.10 -16.70 -15.93
CA ASP A 69 3.94 -17.18 -16.70
C ASP A 69 2.90 -17.81 -15.77
N GLU A 70 3.35 -18.65 -14.82
CA GLU A 70 2.47 -19.21 -13.79
C GLU A 70 1.83 -18.14 -12.90
N ALA A 71 2.58 -17.08 -12.54
CA ALA A 71 2.08 -16.00 -11.69
C ALA A 71 1.01 -15.15 -12.39
N LEU A 72 1.10 -15.04 -13.73
CA LEU A 72 0.18 -14.27 -14.58
C LEU A 72 -1.00 -15.08 -15.09
N GLU A 73 -1.11 -16.34 -14.74
CA GLU A 73 -2.27 -17.15 -15.14
C GLU A 73 -3.58 -16.57 -14.60
N GLY A 74 -4.56 -16.38 -15.51
CA GLY A 74 -5.85 -15.77 -15.18
C GLY A 74 -5.84 -14.26 -14.94
N ILE A 75 -4.71 -13.58 -15.20
CA ILE A 75 -4.59 -12.11 -15.11
C ILE A 75 -4.92 -11.48 -16.47
N ASN A 76 -5.75 -10.43 -16.43
CA ASN A 76 -6.19 -9.70 -17.62
C ASN A 76 -5.44 -8.40 -17.82
N PHE A 77 -4.98 -7.77 -16.74
CA PHE A 77 -4.31 -6.48 -16.77
C PHE A 77 -3.06 -6.49 -15.88
N VAL A 78 -1.92 -6.18 -16.46
CA VAL A 78 -0.61 -6.26 -15.80
C VAL A 78 0.01 -4.87 -15.72
N VAL A 79 0.36 -4.45 -14.51
CA VAL A 79 1.03 -3.18 -14.21
C VAL A 79 2.43 -3.45 -13.68
N GLY A 80 3.45 -2.87 -14.30
CA GLY A 80 4.83 -2.99 -13.86
C GLY A 80 5.33 -1.74 -13.14
N THR A 81 5.93 -1.88 -11.97
CA THR A 81 6.55 -0.74 -11.27
C THR A 81 7.98 -0.50 -11.74
N SER A 82 8.35 0.75 -12.00
CA SER A 82 9.70 1.12 -12.41
C SER A 82 10.09 2.49 -11.85
N SER A 83 11.24 2.58 -11.19
CA SER A 83 11.82 3.86 -10.75
C SER A 83 12.73 4.49 -11.82
N ARG A 84 13.08 3.75 -12.89
CA ARG A 84 14.04 4.22 -13.89
C ARG A 84 13.32 4.72 -15.13
N MET A 85 13.62 5.95 -15.55
CA MET A 85 13.32 6.40 -16.91
C MET A 85 14.16 5.58 -17.88
N ARG A 86 13.52 4.75 -18.71
CA ARG A 86 14.18 3.93 -19.71
C ARG A 86 14.13 4.63 -21.07
N LYS A 87 15.12 4.35 -21.92
CA LYS A 87 15.22 4.92 -23.28
C LYS A 87 14.10 4.48 -24.24
N VAL A 88 13.34 3.46 -23.91
CA VAL A 88 12.21 2.97 -24.71
C VAL A 88 10.95 3.67 -24.24
N PRO A 89 10.18 4.35 -25.13
CA PRO A 89 8.95 5.03 -24.77
C PRO A 89 7.82 4.02 -24.55
N TRP A 90 7.80 3.41 -23.38
CA TRP A 90 6.62 2.67 -22.91
C TRP A 90 5.64 3.64 -22.26
N PRO A 91 4.32 3.37 -22.32
CA PRO A 91 3.36 4.13 -21.56
C PRO A 91 3.72 4.10 -20.07
N ASN A 92 4.31 5.20 -19.58
CA ASN A 92 4.69 5.34 -18.18
C ASN A 92 3.87 6.47 -17.60
N GLU A 93 3.03 6.15 -16.63
CA GLU A 93 2.13 7.11 -16.02
C GLU A 93 2.42 7.27 -14.53
N ALA A 94 1.99 8.41 -13.99
CA ALA A 94 2.07 8.69 -12.57
C ALA A 94 1.10 7.77 -11.80
N LEU A 95 1.48 7.41 -10.57
CA LEU A 95 0.77 6.43 -9.77
C LEU A 95 -0.70 6.81 -9.50
N ASP A 96 -1.01 8.09 -9.33
CA ASP A 96 -2.37 8.58 -9.11
C ASP A 96 -3.31 8.23 -10.28
N LYS A 97 -2.86 8.48 -11.51
CA LYS A 97 -3.62 8.15 -12.73
C LYS A 97 -3.77 6.65 -12.95
N VAL A 98 -2.69 5.91 -12.69
CA VAL A 98 -2.72 4.44 -12.77
C VAL A 98 -3.69 3.85 -11.75
N ALA A 99 -3.75 4.42 -10.55
CA ALA A 99 -4.68 3.99 -9.51
C ALA A 99 -6.14 4.16 -9.92
N GLU A 100 -6.49 5.26 -10.59
CA GLU A 100 -7.84 5.46 -11.15
C GLU A 100 -8.21 4.32 -12.11
N THR A 101 -7.30 3.99 -13.04
CA THR A 101 -7.50 2.90 -14.02
C THR A 101 -7.64 1.56 -13.31
N ILE A 102 -6.75 1.23 -12.35
CA ILE A 102 -6.80 -0.05 -11.62
C ILE A 102 -8.11 -0.18 -10.85
N VAL A 103 -8.56 0.86 -10.16
CA VAL A 103 -9.81 0.83 -9.39
C VAL A 103 -11.02 0.67 -10.30
N ALA A 104 -11.03 1.37 -11.44
CA ALA A 104 -12.10 1.23 -12.43
C ALA A 104 -12.17 -0.21 -12.99
N GLU A 105 -11.03 -0.77 -13.40
CA GLU A 105 -10.94 -2.14 -13.91
C GLU A 105 -11.30 -3.18 -12.86
N ALA A 106 -10.86 -3.02 -11.61
CA ALA A 106 -11.23 -3.90 -10.52
C ALA A 106 -12.74 -3.90 -10.25
N ASN A 107 -13.41 -2.74 -10.41
CA ASN A 107 -14.87 -2.65 -10.29
C ASN A 107 -15.59 -3.34 -11.46
N ASN A 108 -14.94 -3.50 -12.60
CA ASN A 108 -15.42 -4.26 -13.76
C ASN A 108 -15.09 -5.76 -13.67
N ASN A 109 -14.62 -6.24 -12.51
CA ASN A 109 -14.18 -7.62 -12.26
C ASN A 109 -12.98 -8.07 -13.13
N THR A 110 -12.14 -7.15 -13.58
CA THR A 110 -10.88 -7.45 -14.25
C THR A 110 -9.85 -7.95 -13.22
N ASN A 111 -9.19 -9.07 -13.48
CA ASN A 111 -8.09 -9.57 -12.66
C ASN A 111 -6.82 -8.81 -13.00
N ILE A 112 -6.22 -8.17 -12.00
CA ILE A 112 -5.10 -7.25 -12.15
C ILE A 112 -3.89 -7.75 -11.39
N ALA A 113 -2.71 -7.74 -12.02
CA ALA A 113 -1.45 -7.96 -11.34
C ALA A 113 -0.63 -6.66 -11.29
N ILE A 114 -0.05 -6.38 -10.13
CA ILE A 114 0.92 -5.29 -9.96
C ILE A 114 2.26 -5.91 -9.61
N MET A 115 3.23 -5.77 -10.51
CA MET A 115 4.53 -6.40 -10.41
C MET A 115 5.57 -5.47 -9.81
N PHE A 116 6.33 -6.01 -8.86
CA PHE A 116 7.50 -5.38 -8.27
C PHE A 116 8.72 -6.27 -8.53
N GLY A 117 9.78 -5.66 -9.02
CA GLY A 117 11.02 -6.36 -9.32
C GLY A 117 11.96 -6.50 -8.11
N ARG A 118 13.14 -7.01 -8.39
CA ARG A 118 14.23 -7.24 -7.44
C ARG A 118 14.69 -5.93 -6.81
N GLU A 119 15.18 -5.99 -5.60
CA GLU A 119 15.64 -4.82 -4.84
C GLU A 119 16.81 -4.10 -5.51
N ASP A 120 17.72 -4.82 -6.17
CA ASP A 120 18.95 -4.28 -6.77
C ASP A 120 18.75 -3.69 -8.18
N ARG A 121 17.84 -4.26 -8.98
CA ARG A 121 17.73 -3.93 -10.41
C ARG A 121 16.28 -3.71 -10.89
N GLY A 122 15.29 -3.96 -10.05
CA GLY A 122 13.89 -3.84 -10.42
C GLY A 122 13.43 -4.92 -11.41
N LEU A 123 12.44 -4.59 -12.22
CA LEU A 123 11.94 -5.44 -13.29
C LEU A 123 12.90 -5.44 -14.48
N THR A 124 13.11 -6.60 -15.10
CA THR A 124 13.85 -6.73 -16.35
C THR A 124 13.03 -6.21 -17.54
N ASN A 125 13.70 -6.01 -18.69
CA ASN A 125 13.00 -5.60 -19.91
C ASN A 125 11.97 -6.64 -20.37
N GLY A 126 12.28 -7.94 -20.25
CA GLY A 126 11.35 -9.01 -20.60
C GLY A 126 10.11 -9.03 -19.72
N GLU A 127 10.26 -8.74 -18.40
CA GLU A 127 9.13 -8.63 -17.48
C GLU A 127 8.27 -7.39 -17.76
N LEU A 128 8.91 -6.26 -18.08
CA LEU A 128 8.21 -5.04 -18.46
C LEU A 128 7.45 -5.17 -19.79
N GLN A 129 7.94 -5.98 -20.72
CA GLN A 129 7.23 -6.29 -21.96
C GLN A 129 5.92 -7.05 -21.74
N ARG A 130 5.75 -7.70 -20.60
CA ARG A 130 4.52 -8.39 -20.21
C ARG A 130 3.46 -7.46 -19.60
N CYS A 131 3.83 -6.18 -19.35
CA CYS A 131 2.94 -5.20 -18.74
C CYS A 131 2.11 -4.47 -19.80
N ASN A 132 0.84 -4.24 -19.46
CA ASN A 132 -0.04 -3.36 -20.22
C ASN A 132 0.29 -1.89 -19.93
N LEU A 133 0.76 -1.60 -18.70
CA LEU A 133 1.04 -0.26 -18.24
C LEU A 133 2.24 -0.27 -17.28
N HIS A 134 3.06 0.77 -17.37
CA HIS A 134 4.13 0.99 -16.41
C HIS A 134 3.77 2.14 -15.48
N VAL A 135 4.07 1.97 -14.20
CA VAL A 135 3.86 2.99 -13.18
C VAL A 135 5.17 3.44 -12.55
N ASN A 136 5.32 4.74 -12.45
CA ASN A 136 6.39 5.36 -11.68
C ASN A 136 5.80 5.93 -10.39
N ILE A 137 6.47 5.66 -9.26
CA ILE A 137 6.17 6.30 -7.99
C ILE A 137 7.01 7.57 -7.90
N PRO A 138 6.39 8.77 -7.94
CA PRO A 138 7.12 10.01 -7.80
C PRO A 138 7.91 10.05 -6.49
N ALA A 139 9.22 10.32 -6.58
CA ALA A 139 10.11 10.39 -5.44
C ALA A 139 11.16 11.48 -5.66
N ASN A 140 11.99 11.75 -4.63
CA ASN A 140 13.08 12.71 -4.74
C ASN A 140 14.01 12.34 -5.92
N PRO A 141 14.25 13.23 -6.88
CA PRO A 141 15.13 12.96 -8.03
C PRO A 141 16.55 12.54 -7.63
N ASP A 142 17.05 13.05 -6.50
CA ASP A 142 18.39 12.74 -6.00
C ASP A 142 18.46 11.36 -5.32
N TYR A 143 17.31 10.81 -4.88
CA TYR A 143 17.20 9.50 -4.24
C TYR A 143 15.86 8.83 -4.55
N PRO A 144 15.63 8.38 -5.80
CA PRO A 144 14.30 7.99 -6.29
C PRO A 144 13.92 6.53 -5.98
N VAL A 145 14.84 5.73 -5.42
CA VAL A 145 14.61 4.28 -5.24
C VAL A 145 14.04 4.02 -3.84
N LEU A 146 12.80 3.56 -3.80
CA LEU A 146 12.16 3.10 -2.57
C LEU A 146 12.59 1.67 -2.23
N ASN A 147 12.64 1.36 -0.93
CA ASN A 147 12.64 -0.04 -0.48
C ASN A 147 11.41 -0.77 -1.04
N LEU A 148 11.54 -2.07 -1.34
CA LEU A 148 10.48 -2.87 -1.97
C LEU A 148 9.16 -2.81 -1.19
N ALA A 149 9.19 -3.04 0.12
CA ALA A 149 7.98 -3.02 0.94
C ALA A 149 7.36 -1.62 1.05
N MET A 150 8.19 -0.56 1.05
CA MET A 150 7.72 0.82 1.02
C MET A 150 7.06 1.16 -0.33
N ALA A 151 7.60 0.67 -1.44
CA ALA A 151 6.98 0.81 -2.75
C ALA A 151 5.61 0.11 -2.79
N VAL A 152 5.50 -1.10 -2.25
CA VAL A 152 4.23 -1.81 -2.10
C VAL A 152 3.25 -1.01 -1.24
N GLN A 153 3.70 -0.45 -0.10
CA GLN A 153 2.85 0.38 0.76
C GLN A 153 2.28 1.60 0.02
N VAL A 154 3.13 2.33 -0.72
CA VAL A 154 2.70 3.54 -1.44
C VAL A 154 1.68 3.20 -2.52
N VAL A 155 1.90 2.13 -3.29
CA VAL A 155 0.96 1.67 -4.32
C VAL A 155 -0.36 1.23 -3.68
N CYS A 156 -0.32 0.38 -2.67
CA CYS A 156 -1.54 -0.09 -1.98
C CYS A 156 -2.32 1.07 -1.35
N TYR A 157 -1.62 2.05 -0.75
CA TYR A 157 -2.23 3.24 -0.17
C TYR A 157 -2.95 4.08 -1.24
N GLN A 158 -2.30 4.29 -2.40
CA GLN A 158 -2.91 5.08 -3.48
C GLN A 158 -4.17 4.40 -4.03
N LEU A 159 -4.15 3.06 -4.19
CA LEU A 159 -5.33 2.28 -4.58
C LEU A 159 -6.45 2.38 -3.54
N TYR A 160 -6.09 2.31 -2.26
CA TYR A 160 -7.02 2.43 -1.16
C TYR A 160 -7.73 3.79 -1.18
N ILE A 161 -6.96 4.89 -1.26
CA ILE A 161 -7.52 6.26 -1.32
C ILE A 161 -8.42 6.42 -2.55
N GLU A 162 -7.98 5.93 -3.72
CA GLU A 162 -8.77 6.04 -4.95
C GLU A 162 -10.08 5.26 -4.87
N SER A 163 -10.07 4.09 -4.21
CA SER A 163 -11.30 3.32 -4.00
C SER A 163 -12.35 4.06 -3.17
N PHE A 164 -11.92 4.97 -2.27
CA PHE A 164 -12.82 5.82 -1.50
C PHE A 164 -13.32 7.04 -2.28
N ARG A 165 -12.48 7.62 -3.13
CA ARG A 165 -12.91 8.76 -3.97
C ARG A 165 -14.07 8.39 -4.87
N ASN A 166 -14.08 7.15 -5.37
CA ASN A 166 -15.14 6.61 -6.20
C ASN A 166 -16.39 6.16 -5.41
N SER A 167 -16.26 5.91 -4.10
CA SER A 167 -17.39 5.76 -3.19
C SER A 167 -17.68 7.14 -2.59
N LYS A 168 -18.87 7.69 -2.79
CA LYS A 168 -19.29 9.04 -2.35
C LYS A 168 -19.18 9.33 -0.82
N ASN A 169 -18.41 8.55 -0.08
CA ASN A 169 -18.11 8.72 1.33
C ASN A 169 -16.69 9.27 1.49
N THR A 170 -16.54 10.58 1.45
CA THR A 170 -15.33 11.24 1.94
C THR A 170 -15.34 11.16 3.48
N PRO A 171 -14.33 10.55 4.12
CA PRO A 171 -14.31 10.42 5.59
C PRO A 171 -13.95 11.71 6.32
N PHE A 172 -13.82 12.82 5.62
CA PHE A 172 -13.46 14.11 6.22
C PHE A 172 -14.47 15.18 5.82
N ASP A 173 -15.29 15.62 6.78
CA ASP A 173 -16.01 16.87 6.67
C ASP A 173 -15.00 18.03 6.73
N HIS A 174 -15.05 18.90 5.73
CA HIS A 174 -14.31 20.16 5.78
C HIS A 174 -15.01 21.10 6.77
N TRP A 175 -14.28 21.47 7.81
CA TRP A 175 -14.75 22.50 8.74
C TRP A 175 -14.67 23.87 8.05
N ASP A 176 -15.75 24.64 8.12
CA ASP A 176 -15.82 25.98 7.52
C ASP A 176 -14.97 27.04 8.23
N VAL A 177 -14.28 26.68 9.30
CA VAL A 177 -13.44 27.56 10.11
C VAL A 177 -12.00 27.03 10.15
N PRO A 178 -10.98 27.94 10.20
CA PRO A 178 -9.58 27.53 10.34
C PRO A 178 -9.39 26.65 11.58
N MET A 179 -8.52 25.67 11.48
CA MET A 179 -8.13 24.84 12.61
C MET A 179 -7.46 25.71 13.71
N ALA A 180 -7.83 25.45 14.96
CA ALA A 180 -7.19 26.11 16.09
C ALA A 180 -5.72 25.65 16.20
N GLU A 181 -4.83 26.55 16.64
CA GLU A 181 -3.46 26.17 16.97
C GLU A 181 -3.46 25.18 18.16
N ALA A 182 -2.52 24.22 18.13
CA ALA A 182 -2.40 23.21 19.18
C ALA A 182 -2.27 23.83 20.57
N ASN A 183 -1.52 24.91 20.72
CA ASN A 183 -1.37 25.66 21.97
C ASN A 183 -2.68 26.26 22.50
N HIS A 184 -3.61 26.60 21.63
CA HIS A 184 -4.93 27.12 22.04
C HIS A 184 -5.80 25.98 22.56
N ILE A 185 -5.70 24.80 21.97
CA ILE A 185 -6.39 23.61 22.43
C ILE A 185 -5.87 23.17 23.80
N ASP A 186 -4.55 23.14 23.98
CA ASP A 186 -3.93 22.80 25.26
C ASP A 186 -4.33 23.77 26.38
N ARG A 187 -4.36 25.07 26.08
CA ARG A 187 -4.83 26.10 27.04
C ARG A 187 -6.30 25.91 27.40
N LEU A 188 -7.13 25.59 26.43
CA LEU A 188 -8.55 25.30 26.66
C LEU A 188 -8.72 24.10 27.58
N ILE A 189 -8.00 23.00 27.31
CA ILE A 189 -8.04 21.79 28.14
C ILE A 189 -7.56 22.10 29.56
N THR A 190 -6.44 22.80 29.71
CA THR A 190 -5.91 23.20 31.02
C THR A 190 -6.92 24.05 31.81
N HIS A 191 -7.51 25.05 31.15
CA HIS A 191 -8.53 25.88 31.78
C HIS A 191 -9.80 25.09 32.18
N PHE A 192 -10.19 24.13 31.34
CA PHE A 192 -11.31 23.23 31.65
C PHE A 192 -11.05 22.40 32.91
N VAL A 193 -9.83 21.86 33.04
CA VAL A 193 -9.41 21.09 34.23
C VAL A 193 -9.40 21.99 35.47
N GLU A 194 -8.80 23.18 35.39
CA GLU A 194 -8.75 24.14 36.49
C GLU A 194 -10.15 24.56 36.99
N VAL A 195 -11.12 24.69 36.10
CA VAL A 195 -12.50 25.05 36.45
C VAL A 195 -13.28 23.84 36.95
N ALA A 196 -12.98 22.64 36.50
CA ALA A 196 -13.68 21.42 36.92
C ALA A 196 -13.22 20.90 38.30
N GLU A 197 -11.96 21.09 38.67
CA GLU A 197 -11.40 20.66 39.96
C GLU A 197 -12.13 21.26 41.18
N PRO A 198 -12.48 22.55 41.26
CA PRO A 198 -13.20 23.12 42.41
C PRO A 198 -14.64 22.63 42.54
N VAL A 199 -15.22 22.05 41.46
CA VAL A 199 -16.64 21.62 41.43
C VAL A 199 -16.79 20.14 41.78
N SER A 200 -15.72 19.45 42.24
CA SER A 200 -15.71 18.04 42.70
C SER A 200 -16.25 17.02 41.67
N TYR A 201 -16.08 17.27 40.37
CA TYR A 201 -16.30 16.25 39.37
C TYR A 201 -15.05 15.38 39.20
N THR A 202 -14.73 14.58 40.21
CA THR A 202 -13.52 13.72 40.25
C THR A 202 -13.61 12.49 39.32
N HIS A 203 -14.59 12.39 38.43
CA HIS A 203 -14.79 11.22 37.55
C HIS A 203 -15.03 11.53 36.08
N LEU A 204 -14.57 12.67 35.57
CA LEU A 204 -14.44 12.87 34.13
C LEU A 204 -13.13 12.24 33.65
N THR A 205 -13.12 10.91 33.53
CA THR A 205 -12.14 10.26 32.65
C THR A 205 -12.52 10.63 31.22
N LEU A 206 -11.74 11.53 30.60
CA LEU A 206 -11.82 11.74 29.16
C LEU A 206 -11.61 10.37 28.48
N PRO A 207 -12.45 9.98 27.50
CA PRO A 207 -12.21 8.76 26.77
C PRO A 207 -10.84 8.88 26.12
N THR A 208 -9.93 8.01 26.50
CA THR A 208 -8.63 7.86 25.83
C THR A 208 -8.94 7.58 24.37
N ILE A 209 -8.69 8.52 23.49
CA ILE A 209 -8.71 8.26 22.05
C ILE A 209 -7.61 7.23 21.84
N ALA A 210 -8.01 5.96 21.74
CA ALA A 210 -7.12 4.86 21.41
C ALA A 210 -6.46 5.19 20.07
N GLY A 211 -5.16 5.26 20.11
CA GLY A 211 -4.28 5.83 19.11
C GLY A 211 -4.51 5.39 17.68
N VAL A 212 -4.10 6.28 16.84
CA VAL A 212 -3.77 6.03 15.44
C VAL A 212 -2.60 5.03 15.33
#